data_fe3bfe9eaa3ecc04ae41559c1d15dc12
#
_entry.id   fe3bfe9eaa3ecc04ae41559c1d15dc12
#
_cell.length_a   1.000
_cell.length_b   1.000
_cell.length_c   1.000
_cell.angle_alpha   90.00
_cell.angle_beta   90.00
_cell.angle_gamma   90.00
#
_symmetry.space_group_name_H-M   'P 1'
#
loop_
_entity.id
_entity.type
_entity.pdbx_description
1 polymer ?
#
loop_
_entity_poly.entity_id
_entity_poly.type
_entity_poly.pdbx_seq_one_letter_code
_entity_poly.pdbx_strand_id
1 'polypeptide(L)'
;MNKQALFCSQCGNQLKAGAKFCPKCGAVVAPNQEIPDQGQSVAESENTVERSSDDTVNKILTTDTVQHVKKFSGSYFSWFKMTIRHPGHPIEPTNRYFGLTSIGLEAFLLVLSIALILRKAQNVANDFTSSLTGGSSEAAIHAGSFILKTSMLVFFMVLGIYAIYVSIAYAFRRVVNTCSMQFSDFINQFAAITNLILIFNLLTLLLTILTGTGNFSGMTGLFFFMIPTIGIMNLAFIYIIIDNVVKPHIDKFYALIIAEIALGFALSVYVMILAVLGGNMLFSQLSSLFS
;
A
#
# COMPACT_ATOMS: atom_id res chain seq x y z
N MET A 1 -11.62 49.69 25.29
CA MET A 1 -11.96 48.26 25.22
C MET A 1 -11.51 47.72 23.89
N ASN A 2 -10.28 47.17 23.81
CA ASN A 2 -9.74 46.59 22.57
C ASN A 2 -10.34 45.20 22.38
N LYS A 3 -11.21 45.06 21.37
CA LYS A 3 -11.67 43.75 20.88
C LYS A 3 -10.54 43.12 20.08
N GLN A 4 -9.77 42.22 20.66
CA GLN A 4 -8.82 41.41 19.91
C GLN A 4 -9.61 40.54 18.95
N ALA A 5 -9.24 40.65 17.67
CA ALA A 5 -9.81 39.81 16.63
C ALA A 5 -9.27 38.38 16.81
N LEU A 6 -10.17 37.42 17.04
CA LEU A 6 -9.85 36.01 17.14
C LEU A 6 -9.78 35.40 15.73
N PHE A 7 -8.71 34.69 15.40
CA PHE A 7 -8.55 34.01 14.13
C PHE A 7 -8.54 32.49 14.33
N CYS A 8 -9.09 31.74 13.38
CA CYS A 8 -9.08 30.28 13.39
C CYS A 8 -7.66 29.77 13.20
N SER A 9 -7.17 28.94 14.11
CA SER A 9 -5.82 28.34 14.04
C SER A 9 -5.62 27.39 12.87
N GLN A 10 -6.71 26.87 12.29
CA GLN A 10 -6.63 25.93 11.17
C GLN A 10 -6.71 26.60 9.79
N CYS A 11 -7.47 27.68 9.62
CA CYS A 11 -7.68 28.28 8.29
C CYS A 11 -7.45 29.79 8.24
N GLY A 12 -7.03 30.43 9.35
CA GLY A 12 -6.77 31.87 9.43
C GLY A 12 -8.02 32.78 9.31
N ASN A 13 -9.24 32.22 9.24
CA ASN A 13 -10.45 33.03 9.10
C ASN A 13 -10.79 33.76 10.39
N GLN A 14 -11.23 35.02 10.30
CA GLN A 14 -11.64 35.83 11.45
C GLN A 14 -12.89 35.23 12.09
N LEU A 15 -12.85 35.05 13.40
CA LEU A 15 -13.93 34.45 14.21
C LEU A 15 -14.69 35.53 14.92
N LYS A 16 -16.01 35.36 15.04
CA LYS A 16 -16.84 36.20 15.94
C LYS A 16 -16.60 35.80 17.39
N ALA A 17 -16.58 36.77 18.29
CA ALA A 17 -16.43 36.51 19.71
C ALA A 17 -17.50 35.52 20.18
N GLY A 18 -17.08 34.42 20.84
CA GLY A 18 -17.96 33.37 21.35
C GLY A 18 -18.34 32.28 20.34
N ALA A 19 -17.75 32.25 19.17
CA ALA A 19 -17.99 31.19 18.20
C ALA A 19 -17.38 29.85 18.66
N LYS A 20 -18.22 28.82 18.80
CA LYS A 20 -17.80 27.46 19.16
C LYS A 20 -17.18 26.69 17.98
N PHE A 21 -17.48 27.10 16.74
CA PHE A 21 -16.99 26.49 15.51
C PHE A 21 -16.61 27.57 14.49
N CYS A 22 -15.61 27.30 13.69
CA CYS A 22 -15.24 28.17 12.57
C CYS A 22 -16.26 28.04 11.43
N PRO A 23 -16.89 29.13 10.95
CA PRO A 23 -17.91 29.03 9.89
C PRO A 23 -17.32 28.68 8.52
N LYS A 24 -15.98 28.73 8.35
CA LYS A 24 -15.32 28.46 7.08
C LYS A 24 -14.78 27.03 6.97
N CYS A 25 -14.28 26.45 8.05
CA CYS A 25 -13.66 25.13 8.03
C CYS A 25 -14.27 24.13 9.04
N GLY A 26 -15.26 24.54 9.85
CA GLY A 26 -15.91 23.66 10.83
C GLY A 26 -15.06 23.33 12.07
N ALA A 27 -13.82 23.83 12.16
CA ALA A 27 -12.96 23.53 13.29
C ALA A 27 -13.54 24.04 14.62
N VAL A 28 -13.45 23.22 15.67
CA VAL A 28 -13.87 23.56 17.04
C VAL A 28 -12.93 24.63 17.59
N VAL A 29 -13.48 25.73 18.07
CA VAL A 29 -12.73 26.81 18.75
C VAL A 29 -12.76 26.53 20.24
N ALA A 30 -11.65 26.10 20.83
CA ALA A 30 -11.54 25.88 22.26
C ALA A 30 -11.69 27.23 23.00
N PRO A 31 -12.52 27.34 24.08
CA PRO A 31 -12.55 28.51 24.91
C PRO A 31 -11.21 28.66 25.64
N ASN A 32 -10.68 29.89 25.69
CA ASN A 32 -9.43 30.30 26.31
C ASN A 32 -8.99 29.43 27.48
N GLN A 33 -7.81 28.80 27.36
CA GLN A 33 -7.02 28.45 28.55
C GLN A 33 -6.22 29.69 28.94
N GLU A 34 -6.55 30.20 30.14
CA GLU A 34 -5.75 31.21 30.84
C GLU A 34 -4.36 30.65 31.11
N ILE A 35 -3.35 31.45 30.82
CA ILE A 35 -1.95 31.20 31.12
C ILE A 35 -1.75 31.40 32.63
N PRO A 36 -1.30 30.41 33.40
CA PRO A 36 -0.77 30.67 34.72
C PRO A 36 0.65 31.18 34.62
N ASP A 37 0.88 32.31 35.28
CA ASP A 37 2.13 33.01 35.47
C ASP A 37 3.11 32.21 36.35
N GLN A 38 4.38 32.55 36.18
CA GLN A 38 5.60 31.96 36.71
C GLN A 38 5.64 31.84 38.24
N GLY A 39 6.24 30.75 38.71
CA GLY A 39 6.74 30.58 40.05
C GLY A 39 7.92 29.61 40.10
N GLN A 40 9.13 30.16 40.15
CA GLN A 40 10.39 29.45 40.44
C GLN A 40 10.32 28.70 41.78
N SER A 41 10.88 27.47 41.80
CA SER A 41 11.79 27.12 42.90
C SER A 41 12.73 25.95 42.54
N VAL A 42 13.97 26.23 42.74
CA VAL A 42 15.16 25.39 42.67
C VAL A 42 15.13 24.41 43.85
N ALA A 43 15.42 23.15 43.61
CA ALA A 43 16.03 22.27 44.60
C ALA A 43 16.94 21.24 43.87
N GLU A 44 18.19 21.48 44.10
CA GLU A 44 19.38 20.69 43.81
C GLU A 44 19.34 19.37 44.60
N SER A 45 19.67 18.27 43.98
CA SER A 45 20.30 17.13 44.64
C SER A 45 21.19 16.36 43.66
N GLU A 46 22.47 16.47 43.93
CA GLU A 46 23.56 15.67 43.39
C GLU A 46 23.39 14.19 43.71
N ASN A 47 23.76 13.34 42.83
CA ASN A 47 24.79 12.30 42.86
C ASN A 47 24.43 11.13 41.95
N THR A 48 25.17 10.70 41.04
CA THR A 48 26.32 9.82 40.98
C THR A 48 26.50 9.34 39.54
N VAL A 49 27.66 9.59 39.02
CA VAL A 49 28.16 9.11 37.73
C VAL A 49 28.38 7.60 37.83
N GLU A 50 27.70 6.81 37.02
CA GLU A 50 28.27 5.55 36.55
C GLU A 50 27.91 5.32 35.07
N ARG A 51 28.99 5.08 34.31
CA ARG A 51 29.05 4.81 32.89
C ARG A 51 28.24 3.57 32.53
N SER A 52 27.20 3.73 31.76
CA SER A 52 26.82 2.77 30.72
C SER A 52 25.97 3.48 29.66
N SER A 53 26.66 4.18 28.76
CA SER A 53 26.03 5.03 27.74
C SER A 53 25.57 4.30 26.48
N ASP A 54 25.75 2.99 26.36
CA ASP A 54 25.37 2.26 25.15
C ASP A 54 24.02 1.51 25.26
N ASP A 55 23.70 0.98 26.44
CA ASP A 55 22.44 0.22 26.61
C ASP A 55 21.20 1.12 26.75
N THR A 56 21.38 2.34 27.26
CA THR A 56 20.28 3.29 27.47
C THR A 56 19.82 3.93 26.17
N VAL A 57 20.74 4.24 25.26
CA VAL A 57 20.44 4.83 23.94
C VAL A 57 19.72 3.80 23.07
N ASN A 58 20.14 2.54 23.06
CA ASN A 58 19.47 1.46 22.35
C ASN A 58 18.07 1.18 22.91
N LYS A 59 17.89 1.24 24.24
CA LYS A 59 16.59 1.02 24.88
C LYS A 59 15.60 2.17 24.64
N ILE A 60 16.06 3.41 24.58
CA ILE A 60 15.25 4.59 24.26
C ILE A 60 14.87 4.57 22.78
N LEU A 61 15.82 4.31 21.88
CA LEU A 61 15.56 4.22 20.45
C LEU A 61 14.57 3.09 20.11
N THR A 62 14.71 1.92 20.74
CA THR A 62 13.76 0.80 20.53
C THR A 62 12.38 1.09 21.09
N THR A 63 12.25 1.77 22.23
CA THR A 63 10.97 2.10 22.86
C THR A 63 10.21 3.15 22.04
N ASP A 64 10.86 4.20 21.58
CA ASP A 64 10.24 5.22 20.73
C ASP A 64 9.84 4.66 19.38
N THR A 65 10.71 3.87 18.74
CA THR A 65 10.40 3.23 17.46
C THR A 65 9.21 2.28 17.60
N VAL A 66 9.14 1.48 18.65
CA VAL A 66 8.02 0.56 18.91
C VAL A 66 6.71 1.33 19.15
N GLN A 67 6.76 2.44 19.89
CA GLN A 67 5.57 3.28 20.11
C GLN A 67 5.10 3.94 18.79
N HIS A 68 6.02 4.44 17.96
CA HIS A 68 5.69 4.99 16.65
C HIS A 68 5.07 3.95 15.73
N VAL A 69 5.62 2.74 15.66
CA VAL A 69 5.07 1.63 14.86
C VAL A 69 3.70 1.22 15.39
N LYS A 70 3.50 1.12 16.69
CA LYS A 70 2.22 0.79 17.31
C LYS A 70 1.15 1.85 17.02
N LYS A 71 1.51 3.13 17.10
CA LYS A 71 0.60 4.23 16.76
C LYS A 71 0.26 4.23 15.28
N PHE A 72 1.25 4.04 14.39
CA PHE A 72 1.04 3.96 12.96
C PHE A 72 0.13 2.78 12.60
N SER A 73 0.41 1.57 13.10
CA SER A 73 -0.37 0.37 12.80
C SER A 73 -1.81 0.47 13.31
N GLY A 74 -2.04 1.03 14.50
CA GLY A 74 -3.39 1.26 15.03
C GLY A 74 -4.20 2.24 14.17
N SER A 75 -3.57 3.34 13.74
CA SER A 75 -4.20 4.33 12.86
C SER A 75 -4.44 3.76 11.45
N TYR A 76 -3.49 2.99 10.91
CA TYR A 76 -3.65 2.29 9.63
C TYR A 76 -4.80 1.30 9.65
N PHE A 77 -4.92 0.47 10.70
CA PHE A 77 -5.99 -0.51 10.81
C PHE A 77 -7.37 0.13 10.93
N SER A 78 -7.47 1.25 11.65
CA SER A 78 -8.70 2.04 11.73
C SER A 78 -9.10 2.60 10.36
N TRP A 79 -8.14 3.19 9.64
CA TRP A 79 -8.33 3.68 8.26
C TRP A 79 -8.73 2.54 7.30
N PHE A 80 -8.03 1.42 7.33
CA PHE A 80 -8.33 0.23 6.53
C PHE A 80 -9.76 -0.28 6.75
N LYS A 81 -10.18 -0.39 8.01
CA LYS A 81 -11.56 -0.80 8.36
C LYS A 81 -12.60 0.18 7.84
N MET A 82 -12.32 1.47 7.89
CA MET A 82 -13.21 2.51 7.37
C MET A 82 -13.31 2.43 5.84
N THR A 83 -12.20 2.28 5.13
CA THR A 83 -12.15 2.23 3.67
C THR A 83 -12.83 0.99 3.10
N ILE A 84 -12.77 -0.17 3.78
CA ILE A 84 -13.52 -1.36 3.37
C ILE A 84 -15.03 -1.16 3.50
N ARG A 85 -15.47 -0.43 4.54
CA ARG A 85 -16.91 -0.18 4.75
C ARG A 85 -17.47 0.88 3.82
N HIS A 86 -16.67 1.90 3.53
CA HIS A 86 -17.07 3.10 2.78
C HIS A 86 -15.96 3.53 1.80
N PRO A 87 -15.66 2.75 0.76
CA PRO A 87 -14.53 3.03 -0.14
C PRO A 87 -14.68 4.33 -0.94
N GLY A 88 -15.90 4.77 -1.20
CA GLY A 88 -16.19 6.00 -1.96
C GLY A 88 -16.34 7.27 -1.11
N HIS A 89 -16.19 7.21 0.22
CA HIS A 89 -16.28 8.41 1.04
C HIS A 89 -14.99 9.25 0.96
N PRO A 90 -15.12 10.60 0.99
CA PRO A 90 -13.95 11.47 1.08
C PRO A 90 -13.15 11.10 2.34
N ILE A 91 -11.88 10.78 2.12
CA ILE A 91 -10.99 10.37 3.20
C ILE A 91 -10.58 11.62 3.95
N GLU A 92 -10.82 11.65 5.26
CA GLU A 92 -10.28 12.69 6.14
C GLU A 92 -8.75 12.73 6.03
N PRO A 93 -8.09 13.88 6.32
CA PRO A 93 -6.65 13.98 6.24
C PRO A 93 -5.98 12.88 7.08
N THR A 94 -5.47 11.89 6.40
CA THR A 94 -4.82 10.70 6.97
C THR A 94 -3.32 10.74 6.70
N ASN A 95 -2.58 9.84 7.30
CA ASN A 95 -1.16 9.73 7.03
C ASN A 95 -0.93 9.42 5.55
N ARG A 96 -0.10 10.26 4.90
CA ARG A 96 0.23 10.19 3.47
C ARG A 96 0.79 8.84 2.99
N TYR A 97 1.25 8.00 3.91
CA TYR A 97 1.86 6.71 3.60
C TYR A 97 0.88 5.53 3.65
N PHE A 98 -0.37 5.71 4.10
CA PHE A 98 -1.31 4.60 4.24
C PHE A 98 -1.61 3.91 2.92
N GLY A 99 -1.81 4.68 1.85
CA GLY A 99 -2.05 4.11 0.52
C GLY A 99 -0.85 3.31 0.00
N LEU A 100 0.36 3.83 0.14
CA LEU A 100 1.57 3.11 -0.23
C LEU A 100 1.76 1.83 0.61
N THR A 101 1.47 1.89 1.91
CA THR A 101 1.52 0.72 2.79
C THR A 101 0.53 -0.35 2.34
N SER A 102 -0.69 0.05 1.95
CA SER A 102 -1.72 -0.87 1.47
C SER A 102 -1.30 -1.56 0.17
N ILE A 103 -0.87 -0.79 -0.82
CA ILE A 103 -0.38 -1.32 -2.12
C ILE A 103 0.83 -2.25 -1.90
N GLY A 104 1.76 -1.85 -1.04
CA GLY A 104 2.92 -2.69 -0.69
C GLY A 104 2.51 -4.00 -0.03
N LEU A 105 1.54 -3.97 0.87
CA LEU A 105 1.02 -5.16 1.55
C LEU A 105 0.24 -6.08 0.60
N GLU A 106 -0.57 -5.51 -0.31
CA GLU A 106 -1.27 -6.25 -1.36
C GLU A 106 -0.29 -7.00 -2.26
N ALA A 107 0.76 -6.31 -2.75
CA ALA A 107 1.82 -6.91 -3.55
C ALA A 107 2.57 -8.00 -2.77
N PHE A 108 2.90 -7.74 -1.51
CA PHE A 108 3.60 -8.70 -0.66
C PHE A 108 2.81 -9.99 -0.43
N LEU A 109 1.51 -9.89 -0.09
CA LEU A 109 0.65 -11.07 0.12
C LEU A 109 0.49 -11.90 -1.15
N LEU A 110 0.31 -11.25 -2.30
CA LEU A 110 0.22 -11.93 -3.59
C LEU A 110 1.52 -12.69 -3.90
N VAL A 111 2.65 -12.03 -3.75
CA VAL A 111 3.97 -12.64 -4.01
C VAL A 111 4.27 -13.78 -3.06
N LEU A 112 3.90 -13.64 -1.79
CA LEU A 112 4.05 -14.71 -0.81
C LEU A 112 3.22 -15.95 -1.19
N SER A 113 1.99 -15.75 -1.68
CA SER A 113 1.15 -16.83 -2.19
C SER A 113 1.80 -17.53 -3.40
N ILE A 114 2.34 -16.77 -4.35
CA ILE A 114 3.04 -17.31 -5.53
C ILE A 114 4.30 -18.08 -5.11
N ALA A 115 5.10 -17.52 -4.18
CA ALA A 115 6.30 -18.18 -3.68
C ALA A 115 5.99 -19.54 -3.02
N LEU A 116 4.92 -19.62 -2.25
CA LEU A 116 4.46 -20.86 -1.64
C LEU A 116 3.99 -21.89 -2.69
N ILE A 117 3.28 -21.44 -3.73
CA ILE A 117 2.85 -22.29 -4.85
C ILE A 117 4.07 -22.84 -5.60
N LEU A 118 5.04 -21.97 -5.92
CA LEU A 118 6.28 -22.39 -6.59
C LEU A 118 7.05 -23.41 -5.75
N ARG A 119 7.15 -23.20 -4.44
CA ARG A 119 7.80 -24.16 -3.53
C ARG A 119 7.10 -25.51 -3.51
N LYS A 120 5.77 -25.52 -3.49
CA LYS A 120 4.98 -26.77 -3.56
C LYS A 120 5.18 -27.47 -4.90
N ALA A 121 5.15 -26.75 -6.02
CA ALA A 121 5.38 -27.29 -7.34
C ALA A 121 6.78 -27.92 -7.47
N GLN A 122 7.80 -27.29 -6.88
CA GLN A 122 9.16 -27.87 -6.83
C GLN A 122 9.22 -29.14 -6.01
N ASN A 123 8.58 -29.21 -4.84
CA ASN A 123 8.55 -30.43 -4.06
C ASN A 123 7.93 -31.59 -4.84
N VAL A 124 6.80 -31.36 -5.52
CA VAL A 124 6.18 -32.36 -6.41
C VAL A 124 7.11 -32.79 -7.54
N ALA A 125 7.81 -31.86 -8.18
CA ALA A 125 8.78 -32.16 -9.24
C ALA A 125 9.97 -32.97 -8.71
N ASN A 126 10.49 -32.65 -7.52
CA ASN A 126 11.57 -33.38 -6.88
C ASN A 126 11.14 -34.79 -6.50
N ASP A 127 9.94 -34.97 -5.91
CA ASP A 127 9.40 -36.29 -5.56
C ASP A 127 9.22 -37.16 -6.80
N PHE A 128 8.75 -36.58 -7.91
CA PHE A 128 8.63 -37.26 -9.20
C PHE A 128 10.00 -37.68 -9.75
N THR A 129 10.97 -36.78 -9.74
CA THR A 129 12.33 -37.05 -10.25
C THR A 129 13.04 -38.10 -9.43
N SER A 130 12.96 -38.04 -8.09
CA SER A 130 13.55 -39.03 -7.17
C SER A 130 12.94 -40.43 -7.37
N SER A 131 11.64 -40.51 -7.66
CA SER A 131 10.97 -41.77 -7.96
C SER A 131 11.43 -42.41 -9.28
N LEU A 132 11.88 -41.61 -10.26
CA LEU A 132 12.38 -42.09 -11.54
C LEU A 132 13.86 -42.44 -11.50
N THR A 133 14.68 -41.68 -10.79
CA THR A 133 16.16 -41.78 -10.85
C THR A 133 16.78 -42.50 -9.65
N GLY A 134 16.01 -42.73 -8.57
CA GLY A 134 16.50 -43.42 -7.36
C GLY A 134 17.56 -42.66 -6.58
N GLY A 135 17.80 -41.37 -6.85
CA GLY A 135 18.82 -40.55 -6.22
C GLY A 135 18.30 -39.20 -5.70
N SER A 136 18.88 -38.72 -4.59
CA SER A 136 18.66 -37.37 -4.08
C SER A 136 19.37 -36.36 -5.01
N SER A 137 18.60 -35.52 -5.70
CA SER A 137 19.16 -34.55 -6.64
C SER A 137 19.81 -33.34 -5.92
N GLU A 138 21.01 -32.94 -6.36
CA GLU A 138 21.64 -31.64 -6.01
C GLU A 138 20.79 -30.43 -6.42
N ALA A 139 19.71 -30.64 -7.17
CA ALA A 139 18.75 -29.63 -7.64
C ALA A 139 18.07 -28.83 -6.51
N ALA A 140 18.02 -29.36 -5.28
CA ALA A 140 17.36 -28.68 -4.17
C ALA A 140 18.02 -27.36 -3.74
N ILE A 141 19.35 -27.22 -3.89
CA ILE A 141 20.10 -26.03 -3.47
C ILE A 141 19.84 -24.85 -4.43
N HIS A 142 19.72 -25.13 -5.73
CA HIS A 142 19.44 -24.10 -6.74
C HIS A 142 17.97 -23.62 -6.73
N ALA A 143 17.07 -24.46 -6.25
CA ALA A 143 15.64 -24.21 -6.18
C ALA A 143 15.27 -23.01 -5.28
N GLY A 144 15.91 -22.86 -4.12
CA GLY A 144 15.65 -21.75 -3.20
C GLY A 144 16.02 -20.38 -3.78
N SER A 145 17.13 -20.29 -4.47
CA SER A 145 17.58 -19.04 -5.12
C SER A 145 16.67 -18.65 -6.29
N PHE A 146 16.14 -19.63 -7.02
CA PHE A 146 15.18 -19.42 -8.10
C PHE A 146 13.86 -18.83 -7.58
N ILE A 147 13.28 -19.42 -6.51
CA ILE A 147 12.04 -18.91 -5.89
C ILE A 147 12.24 -17.48 -5.45
N LEU A 148 13.35 -17.17 -4.76
CA LEU A 148 13.60 -15.82 -4.26
C LEU A 148 13.72 -14.81 -5.41
N LYS A 149 14.49 -15.09 -6.44
CA LYS A 149 14.66 -14.22 -7.63
C LYS A 149 13.33 -13.99 -8.33
N THR A 150 12.57 -15.07 -8.58
CA THR A 150 11.26 -15.00 -9.22
C THR A 150 10.27 -14.20 -8.37
N SER A 151 10.26 -14.40 -7.05
CA SER A 151 9.38 -13.66 -6.13
C SER A 151 9.70 -12.17 -6.11
N MET A 152 10.98 -11.80 -6.11
CA MET A 152 11.41 -10.40 -6.22
C MET A 152 10.99 -9.78 -7.55
N LEU A 153 11.16 -10.49 -8.66
CA LEU A 153 10.73 -10.03 -9.98
C LEU A 153 9.22 -9.77 -10.00
N VAL A 154 8.43 -10.74 -9.51
CA VAL A 154 6.97 -10.62 -9.45
C VAL A 154 6.54 -9.47 -8.53
N PHE A 155 7.25 -9.25 -7.41
CA PHE A 155 6.97 -8.13 -6.52
C PHE A 155 7.10 -6.77 -7.24
N PHE A 156 8.22 -6.55 -7.91
CA PHE A 156 8.41 -5.30 -8.67
C PHE A 156 7.48 -5.21 -9.88
N MET A 157 7.13 -6.34 -10.49
CA MET A 157 6.14 -6.40 -11.56
C MET A 157 4.76 -5.92 -11.08
N VAL A 158 4.30 -6.39 -9.94
CA VAL A 158 3.02 -5.98 -9.37
C VAL A 158 3.04 -4.50 -8.99
N LEU A 159 4.11 -4.02 -8.33
CA LEU A 159 4.25 -2.61 -8.01
C LEU A 159 4.27 -1.71 -9.26
N GLY A 160 4.90 -2.16 -10.34
CA GLY A 160 4.90 -1.45 -11.61
C GLY A 160 3.50 -1.35 -12.24
N ILE A 161 2.69 -2.40 -12.16
CA ILE A 161 1.28 -2.37 -12.59
C ILE A 161 0.51 -1.32 -11.77
N TYR A 162 0.63 -1.32 -10.44
CA TYR A 162 0.01 -0.29 -9.60
C TYR A 162 0.47 1.13 -9.96
N ALA A 163 1.77 1.30 -10.20
CA ALA A 163 2.33 2.60 -10.60
C ALA A 163 1.73 3.11 -11.92
N ILE A 164 1.52 2.23 -12.90
CA ILE A 164 0.90 2.57 -14.19
C ILE A 164 -0.57 2.98 -13.97
N TYR A 165 -1.36 2.18 -13.25
CA TYR A 165 -2.76 2.49 -12.95
C TYR A 165 -2.90 3.84 -12.25
N VAL A 166 -2.14 4.05 -11.17
CA VAL A 166 -2.18 5.28 -10.36
C VAL A 166 -1.73 6.49 -11.17
N SER A 167 -0.65 6.37 -11.95
CA SER A 167 -0.10 7.49 -12.71
C SER A 167 -1.05 7.95 -13.83
N ILE A 168 -1.64 7.01 -14.57
CA ILE A 168 -2.58 7.31 -15.65
C ILE A 168 -3.89 7.88 -15.06
N ALA A 169 -4.43 7.24 -14.01
CA ALA A 169 -5.63 7.72 -13.35
C ALA A 169 -5.44 9.15 -12.80
N TYR A 170 -4.28 9.45 -12.20
CA TYR A 170 -3.95 10.77 -11.70
C TYR A 170 -3.87 11.81 -12.81
N ALA A 171 -3.20 11.46 -13.93
CA ALA A 171 -3.09 12.35 -15.09
C ALA A 171 -4.48 12.68 -15.67
N PHE A 172 -5.32 11.65 -15.90
CA PHE A 172 -6.67 11.85 -16.44
C PHE A 172 -7.60 12.57 -15.47
N ARG A 173 -7.52 12.28 -14.17
CA ARG A 173 -8.28 13.05 -13.17
C ARG A 173 -7.92 14.54 -13.21
N ARG A 174 -6.67 14.90 -13.40
CA ARG A 174 -6.25 16.31 -13.55
C ARG A 174 -6.78 16.96 -14.82
N VAL A 175 -6.89 16.20 -15.92
CA VAL A 175 -7.46 16.67 -17.17
C VAL A 175 -8.98 16.89 -17.07
N VAL A 176 -9.67 15.97 -16.38
CA VAL A 176 -11.14 16.04 -16.24
C VAL A 176 -11.56 17.03 -15.15
N ASN A 177 -10.80 17.14 -14.08
CA ASN A 177 -11.13 17.98 -12.93
C ASN A 177 -10.00 18.96 -12.61
N THR A 178 -10.33 20.25 -12.53
CA THR A 178 -9.39 21.34 -12.18
C THR A 178 -8.94 21.32 -10.71
N CYS A 179 -9.48 20.41 -9.88
CA CYS A 179 -9.15 20.38 -8.46
C CYS A 179 -7.73 19.85 -8.23
N SER A 180 -6.88 20.67 -7.59
CA SER A 180 -5.49 20.32 -7.25
C SER A 180 -5.42 19.41 -6.04
N MET A 181 -5.61 18.10 -6.24
CA MET A 181 -5.32 17.08 -5.20
C MET A 181 -3.82 16.78 -5.21
N GLN A 182 -3.23 16.64 -4.02
CA GLN A 182 -1.84 16.19 -3.91
C GLN A 182 -1.75 14.72 -4.33
N PHE A 183 -0.60 14.34 -4.91
CA PHE A 183 -0.40 12.96 -5.40
C PHE A 183 -0.47 11.91 -4.28
N SER A 184 0.01 12.25 -3.07
CA SER A 184 -0.09 11.38 -1.89
C SER A 184 -1.54 11.08 -1.47
N ASP A 185 -2.41 12.11 -1.53
CA ASP A 185 -3.82 11.96 -1.18
C ASP A 185 -4.57 11.16 -2.24
N PHE A 186 -4.15 11.34 -3.50
CA PHE A 186 -4.65 10.54 -4.61
C PHE A 186 -4.31 9.04 -4.44
N ILE A 187 -3.05 8.72 -4.07
CA ILE A 187 -2.65 7.33 -3.77
C ILE A 187 -3.48 6.75 -2.61
N ASN A 188 -3.70 7.53 -1.55
CA ASN A 188 -4.53 7.09 -0.42
C ASN A 188 -5.97 6.82 -0.85
N GLN A 189 -6.55 7.68 -1.72
CA GLN A 189 -7.89 7.48 -2.24
C GLN A 189 -7.98 6.27 -3.16
N PHE A 190 -6.99 6.07 -4.05
CA PHE A 190 -6.92 4.90 -4.91
C PHE A 190 -6.83 3.61 -4.07
N ALA A 191 -5.91 3.57 -3.12
CA ALA A 191 -5.73 2.45 -2.22
C ALA A 191 -6.97 2.18 -1.36
N ALA A 192 -7.70 3.20 -0.94
CA ALA A 192 -8.94 3.03 -0.20
C ALA A 192 -9.99 2.22 -0.98
N ILE A 193 -10.06 2.40 -2.29
CA ILE A 193 -10.98 1.67 -3.16
C ILE A 193 -10.43 0.24 -3.41
N THR A 194 -9.11 0.11 -3.57
CA THR A 194 -8.48 -1.20 -3.85
C THR A 194 -8.24 -2.05 -2.60
N ASN A 195 -8.40 -1.53 -1.38
CA ASN A 195 -8.17 -2.26 -0.12
C ASN A 195 -8.92 -3.59 -0.01
N LEU A 196 -10.01 -3.77 -0.75
CA LEU A 196 -10.73 -5.04 -0.84
C LEU A 196 -9.85 -6.15 -1.46
N ILE A 197 -8.91 -5.79 -2.35
CA ILE A 197 -7.94 -6.71 -2.95
C ILE A 197 -7.07 -7.37 -1.87
N LEU A 198 -6.73 -6.65 -0.81
CA LEU A 198 -5.96 -7.18 0.30
C LEU A 198 -6.66 -8.38 0.96
N ILE A 199 -8.00 -8.33 1.08
CA ILE A 199 -8.78 -9.46 1.60
C ILE A 199 -8.71 -10.65 0.66
N PHE A 200 -8.86 -10.44 -0.66
CA PHE A 200 -8.74 -11.52 -1.64
C PHE A 200 -7.34 -12.13 -1.66
N ASN A 201 -6.30 -11.31 -1.57
CA ASN A 201 -4.92 -11.80 -1.48
C ASN A 201 -4.67 -12.59 -0.18
N LEU A 202 -5.26 -12.17 0.94
CA LEU A 202 -5.21 -12.92 2.21
C LEU A 202 -5.93 -14.26 2.11
N LEU A 203 -7.11 -14.30 1.46
CA LEU A 203 -7.84 -15.54 1.22
C LEU A 203 -7.06 -16.49 0.30
N THR A 204 -6.43 -15.95 -0.75
CA THR A 204 -5.53 -16.71 -1.64
C THR A 204 -4.38 -17.33 -0.85
N LEU A 205 -3.73 -16.53 0.00
CA LEU A 205 -2.64 -17.02 0.85
C LEU A 205 -3.11 -18.14 1.79
N LEU A 206 -4.25 -17.94 2.45
CA LEU A 206 -4.83 -18.92 3.36
C LEU A 206 -5.16 -20.23 2.63
N LEU A 207 -5.80 -20.16 1.47
CA LEU A 207 -6.05 -21.35 0.65
C LEU A 207 -4.75 -22.03 0.22
N THR A 208 -3.75 -21.26 -0.20
CA THR A 208 -2.45 -21.81 -0.56
C THR A 208 -1.79 -22.54 0.60
N ILE A 209 -1.92 -22.06 1.85
CA ILE A 209 -1.39 -22.73 3.03
C ILE A 209 -2.17 -24.03 3.32
N LEU A 210 -3.50 -23.97 3.25
CA LEU A 210 -4.38 -25.10 3.61
C LEU A 210 -4.35 -26.23 2.58
N THR A 211 -4.08 -25.93 1.30
CA THR A 211 -4.01 -26.94 0.26
C THR A 211 -2.72 -27.77 0.38
N GLY A 212 -2.84 -29.10 0.36
CA GLY A 212 -1.69 -30.00 0.41
C GLY A 212 -0.76 -29.90 -0.79
N THR A 213 0.41 -30.54 -0.72
CA THR A 213 1.46 -30.52 -1.77
C THR A 213 1.08 -31.31 -3.04
N GLY A 214 0.12 -32.25 -2.94
CA GLY A 214 -0.25 -33.14 -4.04
C GLY A 214 -1.28 -32.60 -5.04
N ASN A 215 -1.88 -31.47 -4.81
CA ASN A 215 -2.98 -30.95 -5.60
C ASN A 215 -2.70 -29.56 -6.16
N PHE A 216 -2.97 -29.33 -7.45
CA PHE A 216 -2.94 -28.01 -8.08
C PHE A 216 -4.02 -27.04 -7.57
N SER A 217 -4.73 -27.39 -6.50
CA SER A 217 -5.81 -26.59 -5.90
C SER A 217 -5.38 -25.19 -5.44
N GLY A 218 -4.13 -25.02 -5.00
CA GLY A 218 -3.58 -23.69 -4.68
C GLY A 218 -3.49 -22.78 -5.90
N MET A 219 -3.13 -23.33 -7.06
CA MET A 219 -3.08 -22.61 -8.33
C MET A 219 -4.50 -22.23 -8.81
N THR A 220 -5.45 -23.15 -8.68
CA THR A 220 -6.87 -22.88 -8.98
C THR A 220 -7.43 -21.77 -8.11
N GLY A 221 -7.12 -21.77 -6.80
CA GLY A 221 -7.52 -20.71 -5.87
C GLY A 221 -6.93 -19.34 -6.25
N LEU A 222 -5.66 -19.31 -6.67
CA LEU A 222 -5.03 -18.08 -7.15
C LEU A 222 -5.77 -17.51 -8.36
N PHE A 223 -6.06 -18.31 -9.38
CA PHE A 223 -6.81 -17.87 -10.55
C PHE A 223 -8.21 -17.40 -10.19
N PHE A 224 -8.91 -18.12 -9.32
CA PHE A 224 -10.27 -17.78 -8.89
C PHE A 224 -10.32 -16.39 -8.22
N PHE A 225 -9.36 -16.03 -7.38
CA PHE A 225 -9.32 -14.73 -6.72
C PHE A 225 -8.63 -13.63 -7.54
N MET A 226 -7.85 -13.96 -8.57
CA MET A 226 -7.32 -12.94 -9.48
C MET A 226 -8.40 -12.24 -10.31
N ILE A 227 -9.46 -12.93 -10.69
CA ILE A 227 -10.54 -12.34 -11.49
C ILE A 227 -11.19 -11.14 -10.77
N PRO A 228 -11.71 -11.28 -9.53
CA PRO A 228 -12.26 -10.14 -8.81
C PRO A 228 -11.20 -9.06 -8.52
N THR A 229 -9.95 -9.42 -8.31
CA THR A 229 -8.86 -8.45 -8.10
C THR A 229 -8.67 -7.54 -9.31
N ILE A 230 -8.63 -8.10 -10.52
CA ILE A 230 -8.55 -7.32 -11.77
C ILE A 230 -9.80 -6.44 -11.94
N GLY A 231 -10.98 -6.99 -11.65
CA GLY A 231 -12.25 -6.23 -11.70
C GLY A 231 -12.24 -5.03 -10.75
N ILE A 232 -11.80 -5.21 -9.51
CA ILE A 232 -11.72 -4.13 -8.51
C ILE A 232 -10.72 -3.06 -8.95
N MET A 233 -9.56 -3.47 -9.49
CA MET A 233 -8.55 -2.56 -9.98
C MET A 233 -9.08 -1.65 -11.10
N ASN A 234 -9.78 -2.24 -12.10
CA ASN A 234 -10.41 -1.48 -13.17
C ASN A 234 -11.54 -0.58 -12.67
N LEU A 235 -12.38 -1.08 -11.77
CA LEU A 235 -13.44 -0.26 -11.16
C LEU A 235 -12.85 0.92 -10.37
N ALA A 236 -11.78 0.71 -9.63
CA ALA A 236 -11.08 1.78 -8.91
C ALA A 236 -10.53 2.83 -9.87
N PHE A 237 -9.93 2.40 -10.98
CA PHE A 237 -9.40 3.27 -12.03
C PHE A 237 -10.50 4.15 -12.63
N ILE A 238 -11.61 3.57 -13.06
CA ILE A 238 -12.74 4.30 -13.64
C ILE A 238 -13.36 5.24 -12.60
N TYR A 239 -13.65 4.72 -11.41
CA TYR A 239 -14.31 5.46 -10.35
C TYR A 239 -13.52 6.71 -9.95
N ILE A 240 -12.21 6.57 -9.71
CA ILE A 240 -11.39 7.69 -9.23
C ILE A 240 -11.23 8.82 -10.25
N ILE A 241 -11.32 8.52 -11.55
CA ILE A 241 -11.25 9.54 -12.61
C ILE A 241 -12.51 10.41 -12.62
N ILE A 242 -13.71 9.82 -12.41
CA ILE A 242 -14.99 10.52 -12.54
C ILE A 242 -15.59 10.98 -11.22
N ASP A 243 -15.02 10.56 -10.09
CA ASP A 243 -15.53 10.88 -8.76
C ASP A 243 -15.44 12.38 -8.47
N ASN A 244 -16.52 12.94 -7.90
CA ASN A 244 -16.63 14.36 -7.50
C ASN A 244 -16.33 15.40 -8.60
N VAL A 245 -16.50 15.05 -9.86
CA VAL A 245 -16.36 15.97 -10.98
C VAL A 245 -17.66 16.72 -11.23
N VAL A 246 -17.71 18.01 -10.86
CA VAL A 246 -18.92 18.85 -11.00
C VAL A 246 -18.99 19.53 -12.37
N LYS A 247 -17.88 20.03 -12.88
CA LYS A 247 -17.79 20.70 -14.19
C LYS A 247 -16.60 20.13 -14.96
N PRO A 248 -16.79 19.06 -15.73
CA PRO A 248 -15.70 18.46 -16.50
C PRO A 248 -15.30 19.37 -17.66
N HIS A 249 -13.99 19.48 -17.95
CA HIS A 249 -13.49 20.16 -19.15
C HIS A 249 -13.73 19.35 -20.41
N ILE A 250 -13.72 18.02 -20.29
CA ILE A 250 -13.98 17.06 -21.35
C ILE A 250 -15.12 16.17 -20.86
N ASP A 251 -15.97 15.74 -21.77
CA ASP A 251 -17.02 14.77 -21.44
C ASP A 251 -16.43 13.54 -20.76
N LYS A 252 -17.04 13.14 -19.64
CA LYS A 252 -16.54 12.05 -18.79
C LYS A 252 -16.39 10.75 -19.54
N PHE A 253 -17.31 10.46 -20.47
CA PHE A 253 -17.31 9.23 -21.25
C PHE A 253 -16.10 9.16 -22.18
N TYR A 254 -15.84 10.24 -22.93
CA TYR A 254 -14.67 10.31 -23.81
C TYR A 254 -13.35 10.29 -23.03
N ALA A 255 -13.31 10.97 -21.89
CA ALA A 255 -12.13 10.94 -21.01
C ALA A 255 -11.83 9.53 -20.52
N LEU A 256 -12.84 8.75 -20.14
CA LEU A 256 -12.68 7.35 -19.73
C LEU A 256 -12.19 6.46 -20.87
N ILE A 257 -12.77 6.60 -22.08
CA ILE A 257 -12.33 5.83 -23.25
C ILE A 257 -10.84 6.07 -23.52
N ILE A 258 -10.41 7.35 -23.53
CA ILE A 258 -9.02 7.69 -23.79
C ILE A 258 -8.12 7.18 -22.66
N ALA A 259 -8.57 7.26 -21.40
CA ALA A 259 -7.84 6.76 -20.26
C ALA A 259 -7.64 5.23 -20.33
N GLU A 260 -8.68 4.48 -20.72
CA GLU A 260 -8.62 3.02 -20.88
C GLU A 260 -7.68 2.62 -22.05
N ILE A 261 -7.73 3.33 -23.17
CA ILE A 261 -6.80 3.12 -24.29
C ILE A 261 -5.36 3.39 -23.84
N ALA A 262 -5.11 4.49 -23.13
CA ALA A 262 -3.79 4.83 -22.60
C ALA A 262 -3.29 3.77 -21.60
N LEU A 263 -4.17 3.29 -20.71
CA LEU A 263 -3.88 2.24 -19.75
C LEU A 263 -3.52 0.93 -20.48
N GLY A 264 -4.35 0.50 -21.43
CA GLY A 264 -4.12 -0.71 -22.21
C GLY A 264 -2.82 -0.67 -22.98
N PHE A 265 -2.50 0.48 -23.59
CA PHE A 265 -1.21 0.68 -24.29
C PHE A 265 -0.02 0.61 -23.32
N ALA A 266 -0.08 1.32 -22.19
CA ALA A 266 0.99 1.34 -21.20
C ALA A 266 1.23 -0.05 -20.59
N LEU A 267 0.17 -0.79 -20.27
CA LEU A 267 0.27 -2.16 -19.77
C LEU A 267 0.84 -3.10 -20.82
N SER A 268 0.44 -2.97 -22.10
CA SER A 268 0.98 -3.79 -23.20
C SER A 268 2.48 -3.59 -23.38
N VAL A 269 2.94 -2.33 -23.37
CA VAL A 269 4.38 -2.01 -23.42
C VAL A 269 5.10 -2.56 -22.20
N TYR A 270 4.52 -2.40 -21.00
CA TYR A 270 5.10 -2.91 -19.76
C TYR A 270 5.25 -4.44 -19.78
N VAL A 271 4.22 -5.18 -20.18
CA VAL A 271 4.26 -6.64 -20.32
C VAL A 271 5.30 -7.07 -21.35
N MET A 272 5.41 -6.35 -22.47
CA MET A 272 6.43 -6.64 -23.48
C MET A 272 7.86 -6.48 -22.92
N ILE A 273 8.12 -5.41 -22.15
CA ILE A 273 9.41 -5.21 -21.47
C ILE A 273 9.69 -6.35 -20.50
N LEU A 274 8.70 -6.74 -19.70
CA LEU A 274 8.84 -7.83 -18.75
C LEU A 274 9.06 -9.19 -19.43
N ALA A 275 8.41 -9.44 -20.56
CA ALA A 275 8.59 -10.67 -21.35
C ALA A 275 10.03 -10.77 -21.87
N VAL A 276 10.62 -9.67 -22.34
CA VAL A 276 12.03 -9.64 -22.78
C VAL A 276 12.98 -9.88 -21.61
N LEU A 277 12.79 -9.17 -20.49
CA LEU A 277 13.65 -9.30 -19.30
C LEU A 277 13.52 -10.69 -18.66
N GLY A 278 12.28 -11.17 -18.48
CA GLY A 278 11.98 -12.48 -17.90
C GLY A 278 12.41 -13.63 -18.82
N GLY A 279 12.23 -13.49 -20.13
CA GLY A 279 12.66 -14.47 -21.13
C GLY A 279 14.18 -14.69 -21.12
N ASN A 280 14.95 -13.62 -21.06
CA ASN A 280 16.41 -13.69 -20.94
C ASN A 280 16.85 -14.38 -19.64
N MET A 281 16.18 -14.12 -18.53
CA MET A 281 16.46 -14.73 -17.24
C MET A 281 16.13 -16.23 -17.23
N LEU A 282 14.98 -16.63 -17.79
CA LEU A 282 14.61 -18.04 -17.93
C LEU A 282 15.54 -18.79 -18.87
N PHE A 283 15.90 -18.19 -20.01
CA PHE A 283 16.80 -18.79 -20.98
C PHE A 283 18.22 -19.03 -20.41
N SER A 284 18.75 -18.06 -19.66
CA SER A 284 20.06 -18.22 -18.99
C SER A 284 20.06 -19.33 -17.94
N GLN A 285 18.94 -19.53 -17.24
CA GLN A 285 18.80 -20.60 -16.25
C GLN A 285 18.63 -21.98 -16.90
N LEU A 286 17.86 -22.07 -18.00
CA LEU A 286 17.73 -23.30 -18.76
C LEU A 286 19.08 -23.71 -19.36
N SER A 287 19.83 -22.78 -19.92
CA SER A 287 21.16 -23.09 -20.50
C SER A 287 22.14 -23.58 -19.42
N SER A 288 22.08 -23.10 -18.19
CA SER A 288 22.93 -23.57 -17.10
C SER A 288 22.56 -24.96 -16.57
N LEU A 289 21.34 -25.46 -16.86
CA LEU A 289 20.92 -26.82 -16.52
C LEU A 289 21.41 -27.87 -17.57
N PHE A 290 21.75 -27.43 -18.79
CA PHE A 290 22.21 -28.28 -19.88
C PHE A 290 23.72 -28.15 -20.15
N SER A 291 24.43 -27.30 -19.45
CA SER A 291 25.88 -27.16 -19.45
C SER A 291 26.52 -27.90 -18.28
#